data_48ec90940b3a0ff91c1c56d654dca0ba
#
_entry.id   48ec90940b3a0ff91c1c56d654dca0ba
#
_cell.length_a   1.000
_cell.length_b   1.000
_cell.length_c   1.000
_cell.angle_alpha   90.00
_cell.angle_beta   90.00
_cell.angle_gamma   90.00
#
_symmetry.space_group_name_H-M   'P 1'
#
loop_
_entity.id
_entity.type
_entity.pdbx_description
1 polymer ?
#
loop_
_entity_poly.entity_id
_entity_poly.type
_entity_poly.pdbx_seq_one_letter_code
_entity_poly.pdbx_strand_id
1 'polypeptide(L)'
;MVAWYAEVLGLKPGARPDFPFPGAWLYAGDHAVVHLVGNEGTPNVGSEVKLKLEHFALSATGLSAFEEKLISSQIQYRKTEVPGARMVQVHVADPDGNHIHIDFEETE
;
A
#
# COMPACT_ATOMS: atom_id res chain seq x y z
N MET A 1 8.67 -5.09 5.04
CA MET A 1 8.00 -4.21 4.06
C MET A 1 7.49 -4.99 2.85
N VAL A 2 8.37 -5.74 2.16
CA VAL A 2 7.94 -6.53 0.99
C VAL A 2 6.84 -7.51 1.36
N ALA A 3 7.01 -8.25 2.46
CA ALA A 3 6.01 -9.24 2.88
C ALA A 3 4.67 -8.59 3.20
N TRP A 4 4.69 -7.43 3.83
CA TRP A 4 3.45 -6.73 4.16
C TRP A 4 2.68 -6.34 2.89
N TYR A 5 3.37 -5.76 1.91
CA TYR A 5 2.72 -5.35 0.67
C TYR A 5 2.18 -6.54 -0.10
N ALA A 6 2.90 -7.66 -0.10
CA ALA A 6 2.43 -8.86 -0.78
C ALA A 6 1.22 -9.47 -0.08
N GLU A 7 1.27 -9.59 1.24
CA GLU A 7 0.20 -10.23 2.00
C GLU A 7 -1.04 -9.37 2.13
N VAL A 8 -0.86 -8.07 2.37
CA VAL A 8 -1.99 -7.19 2.64
C VAL A 8 -2.59 -6.63 1.35
N LEU A 9 -1.76 -6.11 0.47
CA LEU A 9 -2.22 -5.45 -0.74
C LEU A 9 -2.09 -6.31 -2.00
N GLY A 10 -1.49 -7.48 -1.90
CA GLY A 10 -1.32 -8.35 -3.06
C GLY A 10 -0.30 -7.84 -4.07
N LEU A 11 0.57 -6.93 -3.66
CA LEU A 11 1.60 -6.39 -4.53
C LEU A 11 2.87 -7.24 -4.38
N LYS A 12 3.19 -7.99 -5.42
CA LYS A 12 4.26 -8.99 -5.36
C LYS A 12 5.55 -8.44 -5.97
N PRO A 13 6.71 -8.83 -5.40
CA PRO A 13 7.97 -8.42 -6.00
C PRO A 13 8.17 -9.05 -7.37
N GLY A 14 8.83 -8.32 -8.25
CA GLY A 14 9.10 -8.78 -9.60
C GLY A 14 10.35 -8.13 -10.15
N ALA A 15 10.48 -8.15 -11.46
CA ALA A 15 11.67 -7.68 -12.15
C ALA A 15 11.97 -6.20 -11.84
N ARG A 16 13.24 -5.88 -11.69
CA ARG A 16 13.72 -4.52 -11.54
C ARG A 16 15.10 -4.41 -12.18
N PRO A 17 15.51 -3.19 -12.57
CA PRO A 17 16.87 -3.01 -13.05
C PRO A 17 17.90 -3.44 -12.01
N ASP A 18 19.10 -3.79 -12.47
CA ASP A 18 20.16 -4.29 -11.62
C ASP A 18 20.87 -3.14 -10.92
N PHE A 19 20.19 -2.53 -9.96
CA PHE A 19 20.73 -1.42 -9.20
C PHE A 19 21.77 -1.89 -8.18
N PRO A 20 22.78 -1.07 -7.88
CA PRO A 20 23.81 -1.43 -6.89
C PRO A 20 23.35 -1.30 -5.44
N PHE A 21 22.09 -1.09 -5.18
CA PHE A 21 21.53 -0.97 -3.84
C PHE A 21 20.38 -1.96 -3.66
N PRO A 22 20.12 -2.39 -2.42
CA PRO A 22 19.02 -3.31 -2.17
C PRO A 22 17.66 -2.64 -2.35
N GLY A 23 16.66 -3.43 -2.66
CA GLY A 23 15.32 -2.93 -2.82
C GLY A 23 14.43 -3.92 -3.53
N ALA A 24 13.23 -3.51 -3.83
CA ALA A 24 12.27 -4.34 -4.55
C ALA A 24 11.28 -3.46 -5.30
N TRP A 25 10.87 -3.93 -6.45
CA TRP A 25 9.76 -3.33 -7.18
C TRP A 25 8.56 -4.24 -7.00
N LEU A 26 7.45 -3.67 -6.54
CA LEU A 26 6.23 -4.40 -6.24
C LEU A 26 5.20 -4.15 -7.31
N TYR A 27 4.57 -5.21 -7.77
CA TYR A 27 3.71 -5.19 -8.95
C TYR A 27 2.25 -5.37 -8.60
N ALA A 28 1.41 -4.56 -9.22
CA ALA A 28 -0.02 -4.80 -9.33
C ALA A 28 -0.24 -5.32 -10.75
N GLY A 29 -0.48 -6.63 -10.88
CA GLY A 29 -0.50 -7.26 -12.18
C GLY A 29 0.87 -7.17 -12.85
N ASP A 30 0.95 -6.54 -14.00
CA ASP A 30 2.19 -6.39 -14.74
C ASP A 30 2.79 -4.97 -14.63
N HIS A 31 2.28 -4.16 -13.72
CA HIS A 31 2.78 -2.80 -13.50
C HIS A 31 3.52 -2.71 -12.17
N ALA A 32 4.75 -2.19 -12.21
CA ALA A 32 5.50 -1.91 -10.99
C ALA A 32 4.98 -0.59 -10.39
N VAL A 33 4.24 -0.68 -9.30
CA VAL A 33 3.57 0.49 -8.72
C VAL A 33 4.24 1.02 -7.46
N VAL A 34 5.07 0.21 -6.79
CA VAL A 34 5.82 0.65 -5.61
C VAL A 34 7.28 0.24 -5.78
N HIS A 35 8.18 1.18 -5.63
CA HIS A 35 9.61 0.93 -5.67
C HIS A 35 10.17 1.13 -4.27
N LEU A 36 10.62 0.05 -3.64
CA LEU A 36 11.23 0.10 -2.32
C LEU A 36 12.74 0.20 -2.48
N VAL A 37 13.34 1.05 -1.69
CA VAL A 37 14.80 1.20 -1.64
C VAL A 37 15.26 0.76 -0.27
N GLY A 38 16.16 -0.22 -0.22
CA GLY A 38 16.71 -0.70 1.03
C GLY A 38 17.64 0.34 1.63
N ASN A 39 17.47 0.58 2.90
CA ASN A 39 18.28 1.53 3.62
C ASN A 39 18.93 0.81 4.79
N GLU A 40 20.25 0.61 4.72
CA GLU A 40 21.00 -0.01 5.80
C GLU A 40 21.38 1.07 6.80
N GLY A 41 20.95 0.92 8.03
CA GLY A 41 21.30 1.84 9.08
C GLY A 41 20.10 2.62 9.61
N THR A 42 20.35 3.86 9.96
CA THR A 42 19.33 4.70 10.58
C THR A 42 18.24 5.06 9.58
N PRO A 43 16.96 4.94 9.95
CA PRO A 43 15.88 5.40 9.06
C PRO A 43 16.07 6.86 8.67
N ASN A 44 15.73 7.20 7.44
CA ASN A 44 15.90 8.56 6.92
C ASN A 44 14.77 9.49 7.35
N VAL A 45 14.33 9.37 8.59
CA VAL A 45 13.20 10.14 9.08
C VAL A 45 13.48 11.63 9.01
N GLY A 46 14.71 12.03 9.31
CA GLY A 46 15.06 13.44 9.32
C GLY A 46 14.96 14.11 7.95
N SER A 47 15.26 13.38 6.89
CA SER A 47 15.15 13.94 5.55
C SER A 47 13.72 14.00 5.05
N GLU A 48 12.83 13.26 5.65
CA GLU A 48 11.46 13.12 5.18
C GLU A 48 10.51 14.18 5.73
N VAL A 49 10.96 15.00 6.67
CA VAL A 49 10.12 16.08 7.18
C VAL A 49 9.76 17.10 6.10
N LYS A 50 10.50 17.13 5.01
CA LYS A 50 10.24 18.04 3.90
C LYS A 50 9.37 17.44 2.81
N LEU A 51 9.04 16.16 2.92
CA LEU A 51 8.20 15.50 1.94
C LEU A 51 6.75 15.96 2.08
N LYS A 52 6.10 16.09 0.94
CA LYS A 52 4.72 16.54 0.89
C LYS A 52 3.73 15.41 0.64
N LEU A 53 4.23 14.20 0.40
CA LEU A 53 3.34 13.07 0.19
C LEU A 53 2.63 12.72 1.50
N GLU A 54 1.32 12.83 1.49
CA GLU A 54 0.51 12.48 2.65
C GLU A 54 0.03 11.04 2.54
N HIS A 55 -0.40 10.63 1.36
CA HIS A 55 -0.84 9.26 1.12
C HIS A 55 -0.84 8.96 -0.37
N PHE A 56 -1.05 7.69 -0.70
CA PHE A 56 -1.35 7.29 -2.07
C PHE A 56 -2.50 6.28 -2.06
N ALA A 57 -3.10 6.07 -3.23
CA ALA A 57 -4.30 5.26 -3.34
C ALA A 57 -4.16 4.23 -4.45
N LEU A 58 -4.83 3.10 -4.26
CA LEU A 58 -4.91 2.03 -5.24
C LEU A 58 -6.39 1.70 -5.45
N SER A 59 -6.76 1.34 -6.66
CA SER A 59 -8.11 0.87 -6.95
C SER A 59 -8.16 -0.64 -6.88
N ALA A 60 -9.26 -1.17 -6.36
CA ALA A 60 -9.41 -2.61 -6.23
C ALA A 60 -10.87 -3.01 -6.30
N THR A 61 -11.10 -4.32 -6.37
CA THR A 61 -12.43 -4.92 -6.27
C THR A 61 -12.42 -5.93 -5.13
N GLY A 62 -13.61 -6.32 -4.67
CA GLY A 62 -13.71 -7.33 -3.62
C GLY A 62 -13.58 -6.76 -2.22
N LEU A 63 -14.35 -5.73 -1.91
CA LEU A 63 -14.31 -5.08 -0.60
C LEU A 63 -14.49 -6.07 0.55
N SER A 64 -15.50 -6.93 0.49
CA SER A 64 -15.77 -7.86 1.58
C SER A 64 -14.61 -8.80 1.84
N ALA A 65 -14.01 -9.35 0.78
CA ALA A 65 -12.87 -10.23 0.91
C ALA A 65 -11.65 -9.49 1.49
N PHE A 66 -11.48 -8.24 1.08
CA PHE A 66 -10.37 -7.43 1.59
C PHE A 66 -10.54 -7.14 3.09
N GLU A 67 -11.75 -6.78 3.52
CA GLU A 67 -12.01 -6.53 4.93
C GLU A 67 -11.81 -7.80 5.76
N GLU A 68 -12.26 -8.96 5.26
CA GLU A 68 -12.02 -10.22 5.94
C GLU A 68 -10.54 -10.51 6.12
N LYS A 69 -9.74 -10.21 5.10
CA LYS A 69 -8.30 -10.38 5.17
C LYS A 69 -7.70 -9.49 6.27
N LEU A 70 -8.11 -8.23 6.32
CA LEU A 70 -7.58 -7.30 7.33
C LEU A 70 -7.95 -7.73 8.73
N ILE A 71 -9.19 -8.19 8.92
CA ILE A 71 -9.66 -8.64 10.23
C ILE A 71 -8.91 -9.91 10.64
N SER A 72 -8.76 -10.87 9.74
CA SER A 72 -8.06 -12.12 10.03
C SER A 72 -6.59 -11.89 10.36
N SER A 73 -5.99 -10.89 9.75
CA SER A 73 -4.58 -10.55 9.97
C SER A 73 -4.39 -9.54 11.11
N GLN A 74 -5.48 -9.15 11.77
CA GLN A 74 -5.46 -8.21 12.89
C GLN A 74 -4.84 -6.87 12.50
N ILE A 75 -5.15 -6.40 11.30
CA ILE A 75 -4.68 -5.11 10.79
C ILE A 75 -5.75 -4.07 11.05
N GLN A 76 -5.38 -2.99 11.73
CA GLN A 76 -6.29 -1.89 11.96
C GLN A 76 -6.51 -1.12 10.67
N TYR A 77 -7.76 -0.76 10.43
CA TYR A 77 -8.10 0.02 9.25
C TYR A 77 -9.30 0.92 9.56
N ARG A 78 -9.48 1.90 8.71
CA ARG A 78 -10.60 2.82 8.80
C ARG A 78 -11.32 2.79 7.45
N LYS A 79 -12.63 2.89 7.49
CA LYS A 79 -13.44 2.84 6.29
C LYS A 79 -14.21 4.15 6.16
N THR A 80 -14.15 4.77 4.99
CA THR A 80 -14.90 6.00 4.72
C THR A 80 -15.64 5.86 3.39
N GLU A 81 -16.73 6.60 3.28
CA GLU A 81 -17.49 6.67 2.03
C GLU A 81 -17.28 8.04 1.39
N VAL A 82 -17.16 8.06 0.07
CA VAL A 82 -17.01 9.32 -0.66
C VAL A 82 -18.40 9.71 -1.18
N PRO A 83 -19.01 10.76 -0.62
CA PRO A 83 -20.36 11.16 -1.03
C PRO A 83 -20.41 11.52 -2.51
N GLY A 84 -21.40 10.97 -3.20
CA GLY A 84 -21.62 11.25 -4.61
C GLY A 84 -20.76 10.47 -5.57
N ALA A 85 -19.73 9.77 -5.09
CA ALA A 85 -18.83 9.01 -5.95
C ALA A 85 -19.11 7.51 -5.94
N ARG A 86 -19.99 7.04 -5.05
CA ARG A 86 -20.30 5.62 -4.89
C ARG A 86 -19.05 4.79 -4.71
N MET A 87 -18.22 5.25 -3.78
CA MET A 87 -16.91 4.68 -3.54
C MET A 87 -16.69 4.52 -2.05
N VAL A 88 -16.09 3.41 -1.65
CA VAL A 88 -15.69 3.15 -0.28
C VAL A 88 -14.16 3.14 -0.26
N GLN A 89 -13.58 3.87 0.67
CA GLN A 89 -12.13 3.91 0.85
C GLN A 89 -11.75 3.17 2.12
N VAL A 90 -10.82 2.24 2.01
CA VAL A 90 -10.27 1.52 3.16
C VAL A 90 -8.87 2.05 3.40
N HIS A 91 -8.65 2.62 4.57
CA HIS A 91 -7.38 3.27 4.93
C HIS A 91 -6.55 2.36 5.81
N VAL A 92 -5.31 2.14 5.42
CA VAL A 92 -4.35 1.33 6.18
C VAL A 92 -3.03 2.08 6.27
N ALA A 93 -2.17 1.66 7.19
CA ALA A 93 -0.81 2.16 7.28
C ALA A 93 0.15 1.00 7.06
N ASP A 94 1.20 1.23 6.26
CA ASP A 94 2.21 0.22 6.06
C ASP A 94 3.15 0.14 7.28
N PRO A 95 4.12 -0.80 7.32
CA PRO A 95 4.99 -0.94 8.49
C PRO A 95 5.77 0.32 8.88
N ASP A 96 6.01 1.21 7.93
CA ASP A 96 6.69 2.48 8.22
C ASP A 96 5.73 3.62 8.53
N GLY A 97 4.42 3.32 8.56
CA GLY A 97 3.42 4.32 8.89
C GLY A 97 2.92 5.14 7.70
N ASN A 98 3.25 4.73 6.47
CA ASN A 98 2.74 5.43 5.31
C ASN A 98 1.24 5.18 5.14
N HIS A 99 0.49 6.25 4.91
CA HIS A 99 -0.95 6.16 4.74
C HIS A 99 -1.28 5.75 3.31
N ILE A 100 -2.09 4.71 3.19
CA ILE A 100 -2.54 4.18 1.90
C ILE A 100 -4.04 4.00 1.99
N HIS A 101 -4.79 4.39 0.94
CA HIS A 101 -6.16 3.94 0.90
C HIS A 101 -6.42 3.16 -0.38
N ILE A 102 -7.31 2.20 -0.27
CA ILE A 102 -7.73 1.35 -1.36
C ILE A 102 -9.19 1.69 -1.66
N ASP A 103 -9.45 2.02 -2.91
CA ASP A 103 -10.75 2.52 -3.34
C ASP A 103 -11.55 1.41 -3.99
N PHE A 104 -12.73 1.15 -3.46
CA PHE A 104 -13.65 0.14 -3.98
C PHE A 104 -14.93 0.81 -4.45
N GLU A 105 -15.40 0.46 -5.64
CA GLU A 105 -16.68 0.96 -6.11
C GLU A 105 -17.83 0.25 -5.40
N GLU A 106 -18.88 1.00 -5.08
CA GLU A 106 -20.05 0.46 -4.39
C GLU A 106 -21.05 -0.21 -5.35
N THR A 107 -20.55 -1.00 -6.27
CA THR A 107 -21.41 -1.70 -7.21
C THR A 107 -21.69 -3.14 -6.79
N GLU A 108 -21.17 -3.53 -5.66
CA GLU A 108 -21.28 -4.92 -5.18
C GLU A 108 -22.30 -5.06 -4.07
#